data_830d3ff738659c758724311d3ae136ec
#
_entry.id   830d3ff738659c758724311d3ae136ec
#
_cell.length_a   1.000
_cell.length_b   1.000
_cell.length_c   1.000
_cell.angle_alpha   90.00
_cell.angle_beta   90.00
_cell.angle_gamma   90.00
#
_symmetry.space_group_name_H-M   'P 1'
#
loop_
_entity.id
_entity.type
_entity.pdbx_description
1 polymer ?
#
loop_
_entity_poly.entity_id
_entity_poly.type
_entity_poly.pdbx_seq_one_letter_code
_entity_poly.pdbx_strand_id
1 'polypeptide(L)'
;MYDEQRYVDITASNKLLRTSFTYMILGLIITFMVPAFIIFTQNIAMINFIARFYTPIVILEFVTVMLFSFRIHKTSVTSAKLMFFFYSFLNGLLFTLIGIVIGDLWIIGYALFTTIVMFAVIAVYGYTTQEDLSHYGGFLKTGLISLIIMSLINIFISAPGLYWAVTILGVVVFSALIAFDVNRIKNMAYELAEGDEEMIGKLGIIGALNLYLDFINLFLYILRIFAKKK
;
A
#
# COMPACT_ATOMS: atom_id res chain seq x y z
N MET A 1 -3.43 28.83 -26.30
CA MET A 1 -2.35 27.83 -26.33
C MET A 1 -1.80 27.49 -24.92
N TYR A 2 -1.33 28.46 -24.11
CA TYR A 2 -0.87 28.19 -22.72
C TYR A 2 -2.00 27.74 -21.79
N ASP A 3 -3.19 28.28 -21.89
CA ASP A 3 -4.34 27.92 -21.05
C ASP A 3 -4.92 26.55 -21.42
N GLU A 4 -4.92 26.16 -22.69
CA GLU A 4 -5.40 24.83 -23.12
C GLU A 4 -4.48 23.72 -22.63
N GLN A 5 -3.17 23.84 -22.76
CA GLN A 5 -2.20 22.89 -22.21
C GLN A 5 -2.37 22.73 -20.69
N ARG A 6 -2.54 23.82 -19.97
CA ARG A 6 -2.75 23.79 -18.51
C ARG A 6 -4.06 23.09 -18.12
N TYR A 7 -5.14 23.25 -18.91
CA TYR A 7 -6.42 22.55 -18.68
C TYR A 7 -6.30 21.04 -18.93
N VAL A 8 -5.62 20.64 -19.98
CA VAL A 8 -5.38 19.25 -20.33
C VAL A 8 -4.54 18.56 -19.25
N ASP A 9 -3.47 19.19 -18.79
CA ASP A 9 -2.58 18.70 -17.74
C ASP A 9 -3.33 18.44 -16.42
N ILE A 10 -4.20 19.34 -16.01
CA ILE A 10 -5.01 19.20 -14.80
C ILE A 10 -6.01 18.04 -14.94
N THR A 11 -6.63 17.88 -16.09
CA THR A 11 -7.62 16.83 -16.34
C THR A 11 -6.97 15.45 -16.34
N ALA A 12 -5.81 15.29 -16.98
CA ALA A 12 -5.04 14.04 -17.00
C ALA A 12 -4.53 13.68 -15.58
N SER A 13 -4.03 14.67 -14.82
CA SER A 13 -3.60 14.50 -13.43
C SER A 13 -4.75 14.02 -12.56
N ASN A 14 -5.91 14.64 -12.65
CA ASN A 14 -7.09 14.23 -11.88
C ASN A 14 -7.57 12.82 -12.29
N LYS A 15 -7.52 12.46 -13.57
CA LYS A 15 -7.90 11.14 -14.06
C LYS A 15 -6.96 10.07 -13.53
N LEU A 16 -5.65 10.29 -13.57
CA LEU A 16 -4.64 9.36 -13.09
C LEU A 16 -4.75 9.13 -11.58
N LEU A 17 -4.83 10.22 -10.79
CA LEU A 17 -5.03 10.16 -9.35
C LEU A 17 -6.33 9.42 -9.00
N ARG A 18 -7.44 9.80 -9.62
CA ARG A 18 -8.74 9.15 -9.40
C ARG A 18 -8.66 7.65 -9.68
N THR A 19 -8.00 7.25 -10.76
CA THR A 19 -7.82 5.84 -11.11
C THR A 19 -6.99 5.13 -10.04
N SER A 20 -5.86 5.70 -9.63
CA SER A 20 -4.99 5.14 -8.60
C SER A 20 -5.71 4.96 -7.27
N PHE A 21 -6.39 5.99 -6.78
CA PHE A 21 -7.16 5.91 -5.52
C PHE A 21 -8.32 4.92 -5.62
N THR A 22 -9.03 4.88 -6.76
CA THR A 22 -10.15 3.94 -6.93
C THR A 22 -9.68 2.49 -6.83
N TYR A 23 -8.61 2.11 -7.56
CA TYR A 23 -8.09 0.75 -7.48
C TYR A 23 -7.47 0.45 -6.11
N MET A 24 -6.76 1.40 -5.49
CA MET A 24 -6.25 1.24 -4.13
C MET A 24 -7.39 0.92 -3.15
N ILE A 25 -8.47 1.71 -3.16
CA ILE A 25 -9.63 1.49 -2.28
C ILE A 25 -10.26 0.12 -2.53
N LEU A 26 -10.46 -0.27 -3.80
CA LEU A 26 -11.00 -1.59 -4.14
C LEU A 26 -10.08 -2.72 -3.64
N GLY A 27 -8.77 -2.57 -3.78
CA GLY A 27 -7.79 -3.51 -3.23
C GLY A 27 -7.86 -3.60 -1.71
N LEU A 28 -7.97 -2.47 -1.01
CA LEU A 28 -8.13 -2.43 0.45
C LEU A 28 -9.43 -3.08 0.89
N ILE A 29 -10.53 -2.84 0.18
CA ILE A 29 -11.82 -3.51 0.46
C ILE A 29 -11.63 -5.03 0.38
N ILE A 30 -11.01 -5.56 -0.66
CA ILE A 30 -10.73 -7.01 -0.77
C ILE A 30 -9.89 -7.48 0.42
N THR A 31 -8.80 -6.77 0.73
CA THR A 31 -7.86 -7.14 1.80
C THR A 31 -8.52 -7.20 3.17
N PHE A 32 -9.45 -6.31 3.48
CA PHE A 32 -10.13 -6.30 4.79
C PHE A 32 -11.41 -7.14 4.81
N MET A 33 -12.10 -7.31 3.67
CA MET A 33 -13.29 -8.15 3.58
C MET A 33 -12.98 -9.64 3.69
N VAL A 34 -11.85 -10.11 3.15
CA VAL A 34 -11.46 -11.52 3.21
C VAL A 34 -11.31 -12.01 4.65
N PRO A 35 -10.49 -11.39 5.53
CA PRO A 35 -10.39 -11.82 6.92
C PRO A 35 -11.70 -11.61 7.69
N ALA A 36 -12.43 -10.52 7.43
CA ALA A 36 -13.72 -10.27 8.06
C ALA A 36 -14.71 -11.41 7.77
N PHE A 37 -14.81 -11.82 6.50
CA PHE A 37 -15.68 -12.95 6.11
C PHE A 37 -15.25 -14.26 6.78
N ILE A 38 -13.95 -14.61 6.74
CA ILE A 38 -13.45 -15.88 7.28
C ILE A 38 -13.63 -15.95 8.79
N ILE A 39 -13.33 -14.85 9.51
CA ILE A 39 -13.44 -14.79 10.97
C ILE A 39 -14.92 -14.75 11.39
N PHE A 40 -15.74 -13.94 10.74
CA PHE A 40 -17.17 -13.83 11.08
C PHE A 40 -17.93 -15.13 10.83
N THR A 41 -17.63 -15.86 9.75
CA THR A 41 -18.25 -17.16 9.44
C THR A 41 -17.65 -18.30 10.26
N GLN A 42 -16.62 -18.03 11.10
CA GLN A 42 -15.89 -19.04 11.88
C GLN A 42 -15.45 -20.24 11.04
N ASN A 43 -14.97 -19.96 9.81
CA ASN A 43 -14.57 -21.00 8.87
C ASN A 43 -13.23 -21.63 9.29
N ILE A 44 -13.29 -22.55 10.26
CA ILE A 44 -12.13 -23.25 10.83
C ILE A 44 -11.33 -23.96 9.77
N ALA A 45 -11.97 -24.53 8.74
CA ALA A 45 -11.26 -25.23 7.66
C ALA A 45 -10.37 -24.26 6.87
N MET A 46 -10.86 -23.05 6.56
CA MET A 46 -10.08 -22.01 5.87
C MET A 46 -8.97 -21.46 6.76
N ILE A 47 -9.24 -21.24 8.05
CA ILE A 47 -8.22 -20.79 9.01
C ILE A 47 -7.08 -21.81 9.09
N ASN A 48 -7.39 -23.09 9.24
CA ASN A 48 -6.39 -24.16 9.29
C ASN A 48 -5.62 -24.27 7.97
N PHE A 49 -6.30 -24.09 6.82
CA PHE A 49 -5.64 -24.06 5.52
C PHE A 49 -4.63 -22.94 5.43
N ILE A 50 -5.02 -21.70 5.79
CA ILE A 50 -4.13 -20.53 5.75
C ILE A 50 -2.95 -20.72 6.71
N ALA A 51 -3.19 -21.19 7.93
CA ALA A 51 -2.14 -21.45 8.91
C ALA A 51 -1.14 -22.53 8.42
N ARG A 52 -1.64 -23.61 7.81
CA ARG A 52 -0.80 -24.69 7.26
C ARG A 52 0.03 -24.22 6.06
N PHE A 53 -0.55 -23.38 5.20
CA PHE A 53 0.10 -22.88 3.98
C PHE A 53 0.61 -21.44 4.13
N TYR A 54 0.84 -20.98 5.36
CA TYR A 54 1.31 -19.61 5.62
C TYR A 54 2.56 -19.27 4.81
N THR A 55 3.63 -20.07 4.94
CA THR A 55 4.89 -19.82 4.22
C THR A 55 4.74 -19.84 2.70
N PRO A 56 4.07 -20.83 2.07
CA PRO A 56 3.74 -20.77 0.65
C PRO A 56 2.96 -19.52 0.23
N ILE A 57 1.98 -19.06 1.02
CA ILE A 57 1.19 -17.86 0.71
C ILE A 57 2.08 -16.61 0.76
N VAL A 58 2.94 -16.47 1.77
CA VAL A 58 3.91 -15.35 1.87
C VAL A 58 4.86 -15.34 0.67
N ILE A 59 5.38 -16.51 0.27
CA ILE A 59 6.26 -16.62 -0.90
C ILE A 59 5.49 -16.22 -2.18
N LEU A 60 4.25 -16.70 -2.33
CA LEU A 60 3.41 -16.39 -3.48
C LEU A 60 3.08 -14.89 -3.55
N GLU A 61 2.79 -14.27 -2.40
CA GLU A 61 2.58 -12.83 -2.29
C GLU A 61 3.82 -12.05 -2.74
N PHE A 62 4.99 -12.41 -2.22
CA PHE A 62 6.26 -11.78 -2.60
C PHE A 62 6.56 -11.95 -4.09
N VAL A 63 6.40 -13.15 -4.63
CA VAL A 63 6.56 -13.43 -6.08
C VAL A 63 5.57 -12.61 -6.90
N THR A 64 4.34 -12.49 -6.45
CA THR A 64 3.30 -11.73 -7.17
C THR A 64 3.66 -10.25 -7.27
N VAL A 65 4.08 -9.60 -6.18
CA VAL A 65 4.48 -8.18 -6.21
C VAL A 65 5.76 -7.97 -7.02
N MET A 66 6.70 -8.91 -6.98
CA MET A 66 7.92 -8.86 -7.81
C MET A 66 7.58 -8.97 -9.30
N LEU A 67 6.77 -9.95 -9.69
CA LEU A 67 6.31 -10.11 -11.07
C LEU A 67 5.53 -8.89 -11.55
N PHE A 68 4.67 -8.34 -10.69
CA PHE A 68 3.96 -7.11 -10.98
C PHE A 68 4.94 -5.98 -11.29
N SER A 69 5.90 -5.71 -10.41
CA SER A 69 6.87 -4.63 -10.55
C SER A 69 7.72 -4.76 -11.81
N PHE A 70 8.16 -5.96 -12.18
CA PHE A 70 9.02 -6.17 -13.34
C PHE A 70 8.26 -6.26 -14.67
N ARG A 71 7.01 -6.75 -14.67
CA ARG A 71 6.26 -7.01 -15.90
C ARG A 71 5.21 -5.98 -16.25
N ILE A 72 4.90 -5.04 -15.37
CA ILE A 72 3.79 -4.10 -15.54
C ILE A 72 3.88 -3.32 -16.85
N HIS A 73 5.07 -2.89 -17.26
CA HIS A 73 5.26 -2.14 -18.50
C HIS A 73 4.99 -2.96 -19.78
N LYS A 74 5.08 -4.30 -19.68
CA LYS A 74 4.86 -5.24 -20.79
C LYS A 74 3.49 -5.92 -20.74
N THR A 75 2.70 -5.64 -19.72
CA THR A 75 1.43 -6.31 -19.43
C THR A 75 0.27 -5.43 -19.86
N SER A 76 -0.86 -6.03 -20.29
CA SER A 76 -2.08 -5.28 -20.58
C SER A 76 -2.69 -4.71 -19.30
N VAL A 77 -3.49 -3.65 -19.41
CA VAL A 77 -4.22 -3.03 -18.28
C VAL A 77 -5.06 -4.07 -17.54
N THR A 78 -5.73 -4.96 -18.26
CA THR A 78 -6.58 -6.01 -17.66
C THR A 78 -5.76 -7.00 -16.83
N SER A 79 -4.62 -7.45 -17.34
CA SER A 79 -3.74 -8.36 -16.58
C SER A 79 -3.14 -7.68 -15.38
N ALA A 80 -2.79 -6.39 -15.47
CA ALA A 80 -2.31 -5.60 -14.34
C ALA A 80 -3.36 -5.50 -13.22
N LYS A 81 -4.63 -5.26 -13.58
CA LYS A 81 -5.75 -5.25 -12.63
C LYS A 81 -5.91 -6.60 -11.92
N LEU A 82 -5.90 -7.69 -12.69
CA LEU A 82 -6.03 -9.03 -12.13
C LEU A 82 -4.88 -9.36 -11.16
N MET A 83 -3.64 -9.02 -11.53
CA MET A 83 -2.49 -9.21 -10.64
C MET A 83 -2.61 -8.38 -9.37
N PHE A 84 -3.06 -7.14 -9.46
CA PHE A 84 -3.27 -6.26 -8.30
C PHE A 84 -4.34 -6.82 -7.35
N PHE A 85 -5.49 -7.24 -7.86
CA PHE A 85 -6.56 -7.80 -7.03
C PHE A 85 -6.18 -9.17 -6.45
N PHE A 86 -5.46 -9.99 -7.20
CA PHE A 86 -4.91 -11.23 -6.68
C PHE A 86 -3.92 -10.99 -5.52
N TYR A 87 -3.04 -10.00 -5.67
CA TYR A 87 -2.16 -9.57 -4.59
C TYR A 87 -2.93 -9.09 -3.36
N SER A 88 -3.96 -8.26 -3.55
CA SER A 88 -4.84 -7.79 -2.47
C SER A 88 -5.56 -8.94 -1.75
N PHE A 89 -5.97 -9.97 -2.49
CA PHE A 89 -6.58 -11.17 -1.94
C PHE A 89 -5.59 -11.99 -1.09
N LEU A 90 -4.35 -12.17 -1.57
CA LEU A 90 -3.30 -12.87 -0.78
C LEU A 90 -3.01 -12.13 0.53
N ASN A 91 -2.89 -10.81 0.50
CA ASN A 91 -2.80 -10.00 1.72
C ASN A 91 -3.98 -10.23 2.67
N GLY A 92 -5.20 -10.31 2.14
CA GLY A 92 -6.40 -10.61 2.93
C GLY A 92 -6.32 -11.96 3.63
N LEU A 93 -5.79 -13.00 2.97
CA LEU A 93 -5.57 -14.30 3.60
C LEU A 93 -4.59 -14.19 4.77
N LEU A 94 -3.45 -13.47 4.58
CA LEU A 94 -2.47 -13.30 5.65
C LEU A 94 -3.02 -12.46 6.80
N PHE A 95 -3.82 -11.44 6.52
CA PHE A 95 -4.48 -10.61 7.53
C PHE A 95 -5.47 -11.39 8.38
N THR A 96 -6.00 -12.51 7.89
CA THR A 96 -6.83 -13.43 8.71
C THR A 96 -6.07 -13.92 9.94
N LEU A 97 -4.81 -14.34 9.77
CA LEU A 97 -3.98 -14.79 10.90
C LEU A 97 -3.62 -13.64 11.84
N ILE A 98 -3.32 -12.46 11.29
CA ILE A 98 -3.07 -11.26 12.10
C ILE A 98 -4.30 -10.94 12.96
N GLY A 99 -5.49 -10.97 12.37
CA GLY A 99 -6.75 -10.73 13.09
C GLY A 99 -6.98 -11.73 14.22
N ILE A 100 -6.68 -13.01 14.00
CA ILE A 100 -6.81 -14.06 15.01
C ILE A 100 -5.79 -13.87 16.14
N VAL A 101 -4.52 -13.56 15.81
CA VAL A 101 -3.46 -13.33 16.79
C VAL A 101 -3.73 -12.11 17.67
N ILE A 102 -4.23 -11.02 17.07
CA ILE A 102 -4.63 -9.81 17.81
C ILE A 102 -5.83 -10.11 18.71
N GLY A 103 -6.82 -10.85 18.21
CA GLY A 103 -7.99 -11.31 18.97
C GLY A 103 -8.90 -10.19 19.48
N ASP A 104 -8.66 -8.93 19.09
CA ASP A 104 -9.40 -7.77 19.54
C ASP A 104 -9.75 -6.87 18.33
N LEU A 105 -11.02 -6.92 17.93
CA LEU A 105 -11.53 -6.15 16.80
C LEU A 105 -11.47 -4.64 17.02
N TRP A 106 -11.53 -4.17 18.28
CA TRP A 106 -11.44 -2.74 18.59
C TRP A 106 -10.04 -2.22 18.33
N ILE A 107 -9.00 -2.97 18.68
CA ILE A 107 -7.61 -2.62 18.37
C ILE A 107 -7.41 -2.48 16.87
N ILE A 108 -7.91 -3.45 16.09
CA ILE A 108 -7.82 -3.43 14.64
C ILE A 108 -8.61 -2.24 14.07
N GLY A 109 -9.82 -1.99 14.58
CA GLY A 109 -10.66 -0.86 14.19
C GLY A 109 -10.00 0.50 14.47
N TYR A 110 -9.42 0.70 15.65
CA TYR A 110 -8.70 1.94 15.98
C TYR A 110 -7.45 2.12 15.12
N ALA A 111 -6.70 1.06 14.86
CA ALA A 111 -5.54 1.13 13.98
C ALA A 111 -5.95 1.50 12.55
N LEU A 112 -7.00 0.86 12.03
CA LEU A 112 -7.52 1.13 10.69
C LEU A 112 -8.03 2.58 10.57
N PHE A 113 -8.85 3.04 11.52
CA PHE A 113 -9.35 4.40 11.53
C PHE A 113 -8.22 5.43 11.59
N THR A 114 -7.24 5.23 12.48
CA THR A 114 -6.06 6.09 12.59
C THR A 114 -5.28 6.13 11.28
N THR A 115 -5.08 4.96 10.64
CA THR A 115 -4.39 4.87 9.35
C THR A 115 -5.13 5.63 8.26
N ILE A 116 -6.45 5.47 8.16
CA ILE A 116 -7.28 6.19 7.17
C ILE A 116 -7.14 7.70 7.35
N VAL A 117 -7.26 8.19 8.58
CA VAL A 117 -7.14 9.63 8.88
C VAL A 117 -5.74 10.14 8.53
N MET A 118 -4.69 9.46 8.97
CA MET A 118 -3.31 9.83 8.66
C MET A 118 -3.06 9.83 7.15
N PHE A 119 -3.46 8.75 6.47
CA PHE A 119 -3.32 8.63 5.03
C PHE A 119 -4.02 9.77 4.30
N ALA A 120 -5.27 10.08 4.66
CA ALA A 120 -6.04 11.15 4.02
C ALA A 120 -5.35 12.52 4.18
N VAL A 121 -4.91 12.86 5.39
CA VAL A 121 -4.21 14.13 5.65
C VAL A 121 -2.91 14.23 4.84
N ILE A 122 -2.12 13.15 4.84
CA ILE A 122 -0.84 13.10 4.13
C ILE A 122 -1.04 13.12 2.61
N ALA A 123 -2.05 12.41 2.10
CA ALA A 123 -2.39 12.42 0.68
C ALA A 123 -2.84 13.80 0.20
N VAL A 124 -3.64 14.52 1.01
CA VAL A 124 -4.02 15.92 0.73
C VAL A 124 -2.78 16.80 0.68
N TYR A 125 -1.84 16.65 1.61
CA TYR A 125 -0.57 17.39 1.57
C TYR A 125 0.22 17.08 0.29
N GLY A 126 0.42 15.80 -0.05
CA GLY A 126 1.14 15.39 -1.28
C GLY A 126 0.50 15.92 -2.56
N TYR A 127 -0.84 16.04 -2.58
CA TYR A 127 -1.58 16.60 -3.70
C TYR A 127 -1.45 18.13 -3.79
N THR A 128 -1.59 18.84 -2.66
CA THR A 128 -1.67 20.31 -2.62
C THR A 128 -0.32 21.00 -2.61
N THR A 129 0.76 20.32 -2.18
CA THR A 129 2.08 20.93 -2.13
C THR A 129 2.53 21.40 -3.51
N GLN A 130 3.20 22.55 -3.55
CA GLN A 130 3.86 23.09 -4.74
C GLN A 130 5.29 22.60 -4.89
N GLU A 131 5.84 21.96 -3.86
CA GLU A 131 7.17 21.39 -3.87
C GLU A 131 7.19 20.10 -4.70
N ASP A 132 8.22 19.94 -5.53
CA ASP A 132 8.50 18.68 -6.22
C ASP A 132 9.18 17.70 -5.25
N LEU A 133 8.40 16.76 -4.73
CA LEU A 133 8.90 15.76 -3.81
C LEU A 133 9.78 14.70 -4.47
N SER A 134 9.93 14.69 -5.79
CA SER A 134 10.77 13.72 -6.53
C SER A 134 12.23 13.72 -6.07
N HIS A 135 12.73 14.85 -5.60
CA HIS A 135 14.09 14.99 -5.05
C HIS A 135 14.34 14.10 -3.82
N TYR A 136 13.30 13.79 -3.05
CA TYR A 136 13.38 12.96 -1.84
C TYR A 136 13.32 11.45 -2.14
N GLY A 137 13.06 11.04 -3.39
CA GLY A 137 12.85 9.63 -3.75
C GLY A 137 14.04 8.73 -3.42
N GLY A 138 15.28 9.20 -3.60
CA GLY A 138 16.49 8.47 -3.21
C GLY A 138 16.60 8.25 -1.71
N PHE A 139 16.34 9.30 -0.94
CA PHE A 139 16.35 9.25 0.53
C PHE A 139 15.27 8.30 1.07
N LEU A 140 14.04 8.39 0.56
CA LEU A 140 12.92 7.53 0.98
C LEU A 140 13.16 6.05 0.64
N LYS A 141 13.72 5.75 -0.54
CA LYS A 141 14.13 4.39 -0.91
C LYS A 141 15.19 3.83 0.05
N THR A 142 16.18 4.65 0.41
CA THR A 142 17.21 4.25 1.38
C THR A 142 16.59 4.01 2.75
N GLY A 143 15.68 4.88 3.19
CA GLY A 143 14.91 4.72 4.42
C GLY A 143 14.12 3.41 4.45
N LEU A 144 13.43 3.08 3.36
CA LEU A 144 12.68 1.83 3.22
C LEU A 144 13.60 0.60 3.30
N ILE A 145 14.73 0.60 2.57
CA ILE A 145 15.71 -0.49 2.63
C ILE A 145 16.28 -0.64 4.04
N SER A 146 16.57 0.48 4.71
CA SER A 146 17.05 0.46 6.10
C SER A 146 16.02 -0.14 7.06
N LEU A 147 14.73 0.17 6.90
CA LEU A 147 13.66 -0.45 7.68
C LEU A 147 13.58 -1.96 7.47
N ILE A 148 13.71 -2.42 6.23
CA ILE A 148 13.71 -3.85 5.91
C ILE A 148 14.90 -4.55 6.59
N ILE A 149 16.10 -3.99 6.47
CA ILE A 149 17.32 -4.55 7.07
C ILE A 149 17.19 -4.59 8.60
N MET A 150 16.75 -3.48 9.24
CA MET A 150 16.56 -3.42 10.69
C MET A 150 15.49 -4.40 11.16
N SER A 151 14.40 -4.60 10.37
CA SER A 151 13.37 -5.58 10.67
C SER A 151 13.92 -7.00 10.62
N LEU A 152 14.73 -7.33 9.61
CA LEU A 152 15.39 -8.64 9.49
C LEU A 152 16.36 -8.88 10.64
N ILE A 153 17.18 -7.89 10.98
CA ILE A 153 18.10 -7.97 12.12
C ILE A 153 17.31 -8.25 13.41
N ASN A 154 16.17 -7.55 13.59
CA ASN A 154 15.38 -7.70 14.81
C ASN A 154 14.72 -9.08 14.96
N ILE A 155 14.48 -9.81 13.85
CA ILE A 155 13.99 -11.20 13.90
C ILE A 155 15.01 -12.10 14.61
N PHE A 156 16.32 -11.86 14.41
CA PHE A 156 17.38 -12.69 15.03
C PHE A 156 17.73 -12.20 16.44
N ILE A 157 17.76 -10.87 16.68
CA ILE A 157 18.19 -10.29 17.96
C ILE A 157 17.04 -10.23 18.95
N SER A 158 15.78 -10.09 18.47
CA SER A 158 14.57 -9.94 19.30
C SER A 158 14.67 -8.82 20.34
N ALA A 159 15.35 -7.71 20.00
CA ALA A 159 15.57 -6.58 20.89
C ALA A 159 14.31 -5.67 20.95
N PRO A 160 13.68 -5.48 22.14
CA PRO A 160 12.48 -4.65 22.26
C PRO A 160 12.70 -3.20 21.84
N GLY A 161 13.88 -2.62 22.11
CA GLY A 161 14.24 -1.26 21.71
C GLY A 161 14.30 -1.11 20.18
N LEU A 162 14.90 -2.07 19.49
CA LEU A 162 14.97 -2.08 18.03
C LEU A 162 13.58 -2.26 17.41
N TYR A 163 12.74 -3.13 17.99
CA TYR A 163 11.35 -3.31 17.56
C TYR A 163 10.58 -1.97 17.59
N TRP A 164 10.72 -1.19 18.66
CA TRP A 164 10.07 0.10 18.80
C TRP A 164 10.65 1.15 17.84
N ALA A 165 11.97 1.19 17.70
CA ALA A 165 12.64 2.10 16.77
C ALA A 165 12.13 1.84 15.32
N VAL A 166 12.11 0.58 14.88
CA VAL A 166 11.59 0.19 13.56
C VAL A 166 10.11 0.56 13.42
N THR A 167 9.32 0.39 14.47
CA THR A 167 7.89 0.71 14.42
C THR A 167 7.65 2.20 14.23
N ILE A 168 8.32 3.06 15.01
CA ILE A 168 8.18 4.52 14.91
C ILE A 168 8.75 5.04 13.59
N LEU A 169 9.94 4.60 13.21
CA LEU A 169 10.56 4.98 11.94
C LEU A 169 9.71 4.50 10.75
N GLY A 170 9.07 3.34 10.87
CA GLY A 170 8.16 2.83 9.85
C GLY A 170 6.97 3.76 9.63
N VAL A 171 6.34 4.23 10.69
CA VAL A 171 5.26 5.23 10.57
C VAL A 171 5.74 6.48 9.85
N VAL A 172 6.92 7.00 10.21
CA VAL A 172 7.48 8.22 9.58
C VAL A 172 7.80 8.00 8.11
N VAL A 173 8.50 6.91 7.78
CA VAL A 173 8.94 6.62 6.41
C VAL A 173 7.73 6.38 5.50
N PHE A 174 6.74 5.57 5.93
CA PHE A 174 5.56 5.33 5.09
C PHE A 174 4.64 6.55 5.00
N SER A 175 4.59 7.40 6.01
CA SER A 175 3.92 8.70 5.90
C SER A 175 4.58 9.59 4.83
N ALA A 176 5.90 9.63 4.80
CA ALA A 176 6.63 10.40 3.78
C ALA A 176 6.50 9.77 2.38
N LEU A 177 6.46 8.43 2.27
CA LEU A 177 6.22 7.72 1.00
C LEU A 177 4.84 8.01 0.45
N ILE A 178 3.78 8.06 1.27
CA ILE A 178 2.43 8.43 0.83
C ILE A 178 2.42 9.82 0.18
N ALA A 179 3.02 10.83 0.85
CA ALA A 179 3.10 12.18 0.30
C ALA A 179 3.87 12.20 -1.03
N PHE A 180 5.00 11.51 -1.07
CA PHE A 180 5.85 11.37 -2.25
C PHE A 180 5.10 10.70 -3.42
N ASP A 181 4.42 9.57 -3.17
CA ASP A 181 3.74 8.82 -4.24
C ASP A 181 2.52 9.57 -4.77
N VAL A 182 1.75 10.23 -3.92
CA VAL A 182 0.65 11.11 -4.38
C VAL A 182 1.19 12.27 -5.23
N ASN A 183 2.25 12.94 -4.79
CA ASN A 183 2.90 14.02 -5.54
C ASN A 183 3.46 13.53 -6.86
N ARG A 184 4.11 12.37 -6.87
CA ARG A 184 4.65 11.73 -8.07
C ARG A 184 3.54 11.36 -9.05
N ILE A 185 2.43 10.74 -8.61
CA ILE A 185 1.30 10.41 -9.48
C ILE A 185 0.71 11.68 -10.11
N LYS A 186 0.58 12.76 -9.32
CA LYS A 186 0.15 14.06 -9.82
C LYS A 186 1.07 14.56 -10.94
N ASN A 187 2.38 14.52 -10.71
CA ASN A 187 3.37 15.06 -11.65
C ASN A 187 3.54 14.20 -12.90
N MET A 188 3.47 12.86 -12.78
CA MET A 188 3.55 11.96 -13.95
C MET A 188 2.46 12.23 -15.00
N ALA A 189 1.33 12.76 -14.61
CA ALA A 189 0.26 13.08 -15.54
C ALA A 189 0.58 14.26 -16.46
N TYR A 190 1.48 15.17 -16.07
CA TYR A 190 1.95 16.26 -16.89
C TYR A 190 2.87 15.81 -18.05
N GLU A 191 3.44 14.61 -17.95
CA GLU A 191 4.32 14.05 -18.97
C GLU A 191 3.58 13.17 -19.99
N LEU A 192 2.28 12.90 -19.76
CA LEU A 192 1.49 12.05 -20.63
C LEU A 192 0.97 12.82 -21.84
N ALA A 193 1.18 12.25 -23.03
CA ALA A 193 0.58 12.77 -24.24
C ALA A 193 -0.96 12.65 -24.21
N GLU A 194 -1.64 13.63 -24.80
CA GLU A 194 -3.09 13.58 -24.94
C GLU A 194 -3.55 12.28 -25.63
N GLY A 195 -4.51 11.60 -25.02
CA GLY A 195 -5.21 10.47 -25.63
C GLY A 195 -4.64 9.08 -25.39
N ASP A 196 -3.55 8.92 -24.62
CA ASP A 196 -3.03 7.60 -24.28
C ASP A 196 -3.77 6.97 -23.09
N GLU A 197 -5.01 6.54 -23.32
CA GLU A 197 -5.87 5.90 -22.32
C GLU A 197 -5.26 4.61 -21.75
N GLU A 198 -4.51 3.87 -22.55
CA GLU A 198 -3.85 2.63 -22.12
C GLU A 198 -2.72 2.93 -21.14
N MET A 199 -1.92 3.95 -21.41
CA MET A 199 -0.83 4.38 -20.52
C MET A 199 -1.40 4.93 -19.21
N ILE A 200 -2.43 5.79 -19.26
CA ILE A 200 -3.13 6.29 -18.05
C ILE A 200 -3.66 5.11 -17.22
N GLY A 201 -4.25 4.10 -17.87
CA GLY A 201 -4.73 2.89 -17.20
C GLY A 201 -3.62 2.12 -16.50
N LYS A 202 -2.48 1.90 -17.16
CA LYS A 202 -1.32 1.20 -16.59
C LYS A 202 -0.70 1.98 -15.42
N LEU A 203 -0.42 3.27 -15.62
CA LEU A 203 0.16 4.14 -14.58
C LEU A 203 -0.77 4.28 -13.38
N GLY A 204 -2.09 4.33 -13.62
CA GLY A 204 -3.09 4.34 -12.55
C GLY A 204 -3.04 3.09 -11.68
N ILE A 205 -2.79 1.91 -12.26
CA ILE A 205 -2.68 0.66 -11.49
C ILE A 205 -1.32 0.59 -10.76
N ILE A 206 -0.25 1.11 -11.36
CA ILE A 206 1.05 1.25 -10.67
C ILE A 206 0.92 2.17 -9.47
N GLY A 207 0.30 3.34 -9.66
CA GLY A 207 0.02 4.28 -8.57
C GLY A 207 -0.85 3.66 -7.48
N ALA A 208 -1.88 2.88 -7.88
CA ALA A 208 -2.72 2.16 -6.94
C ALA A 208 -1.94 1.15 -6.10
N LEU A 209 -1.02 0.39 -6.72
CA LEU A 209 -0.18 -0.56 -5.99
C LEU A 209 0.73 0.15 -4.98
N ASN A 210 1.40 1.23 -5.40
CA ASN A 210 2.29 1.97 -4.50
C ASN A 210 1.52 2.51 -3.28
N LEU A 211 0.43 3.24 -3.51
CA LEU A 211 -0.41 3.77 -2.44
C LEU A 211 -1.02 2.67 -1.55
N TYR A 212 -1.37 1.53 -2.15
CA TYR A 212 -1.87 0.37 -1.42
C TYR A 212 -0.79 -0.21 -0.49
N LEU A 213 0.43 -0.40 -0.99
CA LEU A 213 1.56 -0.89 -0.20
C LEU A 213 1.90 0.07 0.95
N ASP A 214 1.89 1.37 0.69
CA ASP A 214 2.13 2.38 1.71
C ASP A 214 1.05 2.34 2.80
N PHE A 215 -0.22 2.25 2.40
CA PHE A 215 -1.34 2.14 3.33
C PHE A 215 -1.23 0.89 4.22
N ILE A 216 -1.01 -0.27 3.60
CA ILE A 216 -0.91 -1.55 4.32
C ILE A 216 0.25 -1.54 5.31
N ASN A 217 1.41 -1.04 4.90
CA ASN A 217 2.57 -0.96 5.78
C ASN A 217 2.35 0.05 6.92
N LEU A 218 1.81 1.23 6.63
CA LEU A 218 1.44 2.20 7.65
C LEU A 218 0.44 1.60 8.65
N PHE A 219 -0.59 0.91 8.17
CA PHE A 219 -1.56 0.21 9.01
C PHE A 219 -0.89 -0.83 9.92
N LEU A 220 0.01 -1.65 9.40
CA LEU A 220 0.72 -2.65 10.19
C LEU A 220 1.59 -2.02 11.29
N TYR A 221 2.27 -0.90 11.02
CA TYR A 221 3.04 -0.19 12.04
C TYR A 221 2.13 0.46 13.09
N ILE A 222 1.03 1.07 12.70
CA ILE A 222 0.05 1.63 13.63
C ILE A 222 -0.59 0.51 14.46
N LEU A 223 -0.95 -0.61 13.84
CA LEU A 223 -1.49 -1.77 14.53
C LEU A 223 -0.53 -2.31 15.60
N ARG A 224 0.78 -2.34 15.32
CA ARG A 224 1.81 -2.71 16.31
C ARG A 224 1.83 -1.78 17.52
N ILE A 225 1.61 -0.48 17.31
CA ILE A 225 1.53 0.50 18.41
C ILE A 225 0.32 0.22 19.30
N PHE A 226 -0.84 -0.04 18.71
CA PHE A 226 -2.07 -0.30 19.46
C PHE A 226 -2.09 -1.69 20.12
N ALA A 227 -1.58 -2.73 19.45
CA ALA A 227 -1.58 -4.10 19.95
C ALA A 227 -0.71 -4.30 21.19
N LYS A 228 0.35 -3.51 21.39
CA LYS A 228 1.25 -3.65 22.54
C LYS A 228 0.73 -2.96 23.81
N LYS A 229 -0.41 -2.28 23.74
CA LYS A 229 -0.99 -1.59 24.90
C LYS A 229 -1.71 -2.54 25.89
N LYS A 230 -1.70 -3.85 25.59
CA LYS A 230 -2.08 -4.95 26.49
C LYS A 230 -0.85 -5.68 26.96
#